data_5d2f02b2217b18fec9238d96689fc332
#
_entry.id   5d2f02b2217b18fec9238d96689fc332
#
_cell.length_a   1.000
_cell.length_b   1.000
_cell.length_c   1.000
_cell.angle_alpha   90.00
_cell.angle_beta   90.00
_cell.angle_gamma   90.00
#
_symmetry.space_group_name_H-M   'P 1'
#
loop_
_entity.id
_entity.type
_entity.pdbx_description
1 polymer ?
#
loop_
_entity_poly.entity_id
_entity_poly.type
_entity_poly.pdbx_seq_one_letter_code
_entity_poly.pdbx_strand_id
1 'polypeptide(L)'
;MKKVLLINAHQPYSYSPGRLNATLIERAEAYFRAKGYEVEKTVVAEDYNVDAEVEKIRSVDVVFVQMPLNWMGMPWSFKKYTDEVWGAGLFGILSNGDGRSSAAPKDNYGMGGVLNGRYMLSVTANAPSEAFSDPSQAYFAGRSEDDLTLAIDLNFKWIGLEKVPAFWAYDVMKNPQIDNDFVRFDEHLSTHF
;
A
#
# COMPACT_ATOMS: atom_id res chain seq x y z
N MET A 1 -7.94 14.61 -16.00
CA MET A 1 -7.63 14.93 -14.57
C MET A 1 -7.05 13.65 -14.00
N LYS A 2 -5.95 13.71 -13.25
CA LYS A 2 -5.38 12.51 -12.60
C LYS A 2 -6.29 12.05 -11.48
N LYS A 3 -6.31 10.74 -11.24
CA LYS A 3 -7.13 10.11 -10.21
C LYS A 3 -6.26 9.36 -9.20
N VAL A 4 -6.66 9.37 -7.94
CA VAL A 4 -6.02 8.59 -6.88
C VAL A 4 -7.06 7.82 -6.07
N LEU A 5 -6.78 6.56 -5.79
CA LEU A 5 -7.50 5.75 -4.81
C LEU A 5 -6.71 5.73 -3.50
N LEU A 6 -7.33 6.23 -2.42
CA LEU A 6 -6.78 6.15 -1.06
C LEU A 6 -7.40 4.95 -0.34
N ILE A 7 -6.59 3.97 0.00
CA ILE A 7 -7.01 2.77 0.73
C ILE A 7 -6.58 2.88 2.18
N ASN A 8 -7.54 3.01 3.10
CA ASN A 8 -7.29 2.81 4.52
C ASN A 8 -7.34 1.31 4.82
N ALA A 9 -6.17 0.72 4.93
CA ALA A 9 -5.97 -0.71 5.14
C ALA A 9 -5.87 -1.10 6.62
N HIS A 10 -6.25 -0.21 7.54
CA HIS A 10 -6.26 -0.50 8.97
C HIS A 10 -7.45 -1.37 9.36
N GLN A 11 -7.20 -2.43 10.17
CA GLN A 11 -8.23 -3.18 10.87
C GLN A 11 -8.35 -2.65 12.30
N PRO A 12 -9.52 -2.13 12.70
CA PRO A 12 -9.72 -1.66 14.08
C PRO A 12 -9.66 -2.79 15.11
N TYR A 13 -8.97 -2.52 16.22
CA TYR A 13 -8.94 -3.36 17.42
C TYR A 13 -9.17 -2.48 18.64
N SER A 14 -9.63 -3.06 19.77
CA SER A 14 -9.87 -2.32 21.03
C SER A 14 -8.65 -1.54 21.52
N TYR A 15 -7.46 -2.05 21.27
CA TYR A 15 -6.16 -1.44 21.62
C TYR A 15 -5.54 -0.61 20.48
N SER A 16 -6.10 -0.66 19.28
CA SER A 16 -5.61 0.06 18.09
C SER A 16 -6.80 0.55 17.26
N PRO A 17 -7.41 1.68 17.63
CA PRO A 17 -8.60 2.21 16.92
C PRO A 17 -8.28 2.84 15.56
N GLY A 18 -7.00 2.99 15.17
CA GLY A 18 -6.59 3.44 13.84
C GLY A 18 -6.54 4.96 13.64
N ARG A 19 -6.52 5.76 14.71
CA ARG A 19 -6.54 7.24 14.58
C ARG A 19 -5.40 7.79 13.72
N LEU A 20 -4.16 7.33 13.94
CA LEU A 20 -3.02 7.79 13.14
C LEU A 20 -3.17 7.42 11.66
N ASN A 21 -3.62 6.17 11.36
CA ASN A 21 -3.87 5.77 9.98
C ASN A 21 -4.96 6.63 9.31
N ALA A 22 -6.05 6.94 10.03
CA ALA A 22 -7.10 7.83 9.53
C ALA A 22 -6.58 9.24 9.26
N THR A 23 -5.79 9.82 10.18
CA THR A 23 -5.19 11.15 9.99
C THR A 23 -4.25 11.20 8.80
N LEU A 24 -3.42 10.15 8.56
CA LEU A 24 -2.54 10.10 7.39
C LEU A 24 -3.35 9.99 6.07
N ILE A 25 -4.46 9.27 6.06
CA ILE A 25 -5.41 9.27 4.92
C ILE A 25 -6.00 10.66 4.69
N GLU A 26 -6.44 11.36 5.74
CA GLU A 26 -6.99 12.72 5.63
C GLU A 26 -5.94 13.70 5.06
N ARG A 27 -4.69 13.62 5.50
CA ARG A 27 -3.59 14.43 4.98
C ARG A 27 -3.29 14.11 3.51
N ALA A 28 -3.25 12.84 3.14
CA ALA A 28 -3.09 12.42 1.75
C ALA A 28 -4.25 12.95 0.88
N GLU A 29 -5.49 12.83 1.34
CA GLU A 29 -6.66 13.38 0.64
C GLU A 29 -6.52 14.88 0.40
N ALA A 30 -6.18 15.64 1.45
CA ALA A 30 -5.99 17.08 1.34
C ALA A 30 -4.89 17.44 0.34
N TYR A 31 -3.76 16.72 0.39
CA TYR A 31 -2.64 16.90 -0.54
C TYR A 31 -3.08 16.64 -2.00
N PHE A 32 -3.65 15.47 -2.29
CA PHE A 32 -4.01 15.11 -3.67
C PHE A 32 -5.10 16.02 -4.23
N ARG A 33 -6.10 16.42 -3.42
CA ARG A 33 -7.10 17.42 -3.84
C ARG A 33 -6.48 18.77 -4.16
N ALA A 34 -5.54 19.24 -3.33
CA ALA A 34 -4.82 20.50 -3.59
C ALA A 34 -3.97 20.45 -4.86
N LYS A 35 -3.49 19.27 -5.26
CA LYS A 35 -2.78 19.02 -6.53
C LYS A 35 -3.73 18.78 -7.73
N GLY A 36 -5.04 18.87 -7.54
CA GLY A 36 -6.03 18.75 -8.61
C GLY A 36 -6.36 17.30 -9.02
N TYR A 37 -6.08 16.32 -8.16
CA TYR A 37 -6.51 14.95 -8.38
C TYR A 37 -7.99 14.77 -8.02
N GLU A 38 -8.69 13.93 -8.77
CA GLU A 38 -9.92 13.31 -8.32
C GLU A 38 -9.57 12.22 -7.30
N VAL A 39 -10.20 12.24 -6.12
CA VAL A 39 -9.88 11.35 -5.00
C VAL A 39 -11.03 10.40 -4.73
N GLU A 40 -10.78 9.12 -4.86
CA GLU A 40 -11.64 8.03 -4.40
C GLU A 40 -11.08 7.43 -3.11
N LYS A 41 -11.94 6.82 -2.29
CA LYS A 41 -11.53 6.22 -1.01
C LYS A 41 -12.14 4.84 -0.81
N THR A 42 -11.39 4.00 -0.11
CA THR A 42 -11.84 2.69 0.39
C THR A 42 -11.32 2.48 1.81
N VAL A 43 -12.20 2.01 2.70
CA VAL A 43 -11.85 1.55 4.04
C VAL A 43 -12.05 0.04 4.08
N VAL A 44 -10.97 -0.72 4.11
CA VAL A 44 -11.05 -2.20 3.95
C VAL A 44 -11.71 -2.93 5.12
N ALA A 45 -11.88 -2.26 6.25
CA ALA A 45 -12.58 -2.79 7.42
C ALA A 45 -14.11 -2.59 7.35
N GLU A 46 -14.59 -1.87 6.35
CA GLU A 46 -16.02 -1.66 6.05
C GLU A 46 -16.47 -2.59 4.92
N ASP A 47 -17.77 -2.67 4.71
CA ASP A 47 -18.33 -3.42 3.59
C ASP A 47 -17.98 -2.73 2.26
N TYR A 48 -17.56 -3.51 1.27
CA TYR A 48 -17.27 -3.02 -0.09
C TYR A 48 -17.85 -3.98 -1.14
N ASN A 49 -18.12 -3.43 -2.31
CA ASN A 49 -18.50 -4.22 -3.48
C ASN A 49 -17.24 -4.52 -4.31
N VAL A 50 -16.93 -5.80 -4.49
CA VAL A 50 -15.69 -6.25 -5.16
C VAL A 50 -15.58 -5.71 -6.58
N ASP A 51 -16.66 -5.75 -7.38
CA ASP A 51 -16.63 -5.26 -8.76
C ASP A 51 -16.40 -3.75 -8.83
N ALA A 52 -17.00 -3.00 -7.90
CA ALA A 52 -16.77 -1.56 -7.79
C ALA A 52 -15.32 -1.24 -7.40
N GLU A 53 -14.71 -2.03 -6.51
CA GLU A 53 -13.29 -1.86 -6.14
C GLU A 53 -12.34 -2.18 -7.30
N VAL A 54 -12.63 -3.23 -8.10
CA VAL A 54 -11.89 -3.53 -9.33
C VAL A 54 -11.91 -2.34 -10.28
N GLU A 55 -13.09 -1.72 -10.49
CA GLU A 55 -13.22 -0.54 -11.35
C GLU A 55 -12.48 0.69 -10.81
N LYS A 56 -12.49 0.93 -9.49
CA LYS A 56 -11.68 1.98 -8.87
C LYS A 56 -10.20 1.77 -9.20
N ILE A 57 -9.65 0.58 -8.91
CA ILE A 57 -8.23 0.29 -9.15
C ILE A 57 -7.87 0.42 -10.63
N ARG A 58 -8.74 -0.05 -11.53
CA ARG A 58 -8.53 0.06 -12.97
C ARG A 58 -8.50 1.49 -13.49
N SER A 59 -9.25 2.39 -12.85
CA SER A 59 -9.49 3.76 -13.34
C SER A 59 -8.53 4.81 -12.81
N VAL A 60 -7.67 4.49 -11.82
CA VAL A 60 -6.82 5.47 -11.16
C VAL A 60 -5.38 5.46 -11.66
N ASP A 61 -4.73 6.62 -11.59
CA ASP A 61 -3.30 6.78 -11.90
C ASP A 61 -2.41 6.40 -10.71
N VAL A 62 -2.97 6.50 -9.50
CA VAL A 62 -2.25 6.24 -8.25
C VAL A 62 -3.12 5.43 -7.29
N VAL A 63 -2.57 4.36 -6.74
CA VAL A 63 -3.12 3.67 -5.57
C VAL A 63 -2.25 4.01 -4.36
N PHE A 64 -2.81 4.73 -3.40
CA PHE A 64 -2.14 5.05 -2.14
C PHE A 64 -2.73 4.18 -1.03
N VAL A 65 -1.88 3.44 -0.33
CA VAL A 65 -2.28 2.54 0.77
C VAL A 65 -1.69 3.02 2.09
N GLN A 66 -2.55 3.35 3.04
CA GLN A 66 -2.16 3.58 4.43
C GLN A 66 -2.45 2.34 5.25
N MET A 67 -1.43 1.75 5.88
CA MET A 67 -1.59 0.56 6.71
C MET A 67 -0.67 0.56 7.94
N PRO A 68 -1.06 -0.10 9.05
CA PRO A 68 -0.12 -0.48 10.08
C PRO A 68 0.65 -1.73 9.66
N LEU A 69 1.88 -1.88 10.16
CA LEU A 69 2.62 -3.13 10.10
C LEU A 69 2.07 -4.08 11.17
N ASN A 70 1.22 -5.00 10.79
CA ASN A 70 0.63 -5.98 11.69
C ASN A 70 1.36 -7.33 11.57
N TRP A 71 2.02 -7.77 12.66
CA TRP A 71 2.75 -9.04 12.67
C TRP A 71 3.67 -9.23 11.46
N MET A 72 4.48 -8.20 11.16
CA MET A 72 5.47 -8.14 10.07
C MET A 72 4.86 -8.19 8.67
N GLY A 73 3.58 -7.86 8.52
CA GLY A 73 2.90 -7.85 7.23
C GLY A 73 1.68 -6.93 7.20
N MET A 74 0.90 -7.06 6.13
CA MET A 74 -0.35 -6.32 5.98
C MET A 74 -1.42 -6.82 6.95
N PRO A 75 -2.38 -5.98 7.36
CA PRO A 75 -3.56 -6.42 8.11
C PRO A 75 -4.33 -7.50 7.36
N TRP A 76 -4.93 -8.45 8.10
CA TRP A 76 -5.69 -9.55 7.49
C TRP A 76 -6.85 -9.07 6.61
N SER A 77 -7.51 -7.97 7.00
CA SER A 77 -8.59 -7.36 6.22
C SER A 77 -8.09 -6.83 4.87
N PHE A 78 -6.87 -6.27 4.83
CA PHE A 78 -6.27 -5.85 3.58
C PHE A 78 -5.83 -7.04 2.72
N LYS A 79 -5.36 -8.13 3.35
CA LYS A 79 -5.09 -9.36 2.61
C LYS A 79 -6.36 -9.96 2.01
N LYS A 80 -7.47 -10.00 2.76
CA LYS A 80 -8.79 -10.39 2.26
C LYS A 80 -9.19 -9.53 1.06
N TYR A 81 -9.10 -8.20 1.19
CA TYR A 81 -9.40 -7.25 0.12
C TYR A 81 -8.58 -7.55 -1.15
N THR A 82 -7.27 -7.73 -1.02
CA THR A 82 -6.42 -8.04 -2.18
C THR A 82 -6.78 -9.39 -2.82
N ASP A 83 -7.08 -10.41 -2.03
CA ASP A 83 -7.46 -11.73 -2.56
C ASP A 83 -8.79 -11.67 -3.34
N GLU A 84 -9.76 -10.92 -2.84
CA GLU A 84 -11.07 -10.79 -3.50
C GLU A 84 -10.99 -9.90 -4.75
N VAL A 85 -10.38 -8.72 -4.64
CA VAL A 85 -10.39 -7.71 -5.71
C VAL A 85 -9.40 -8.07 -6.82
N TRP A 86 -8.16 -8.48 -6.50
CA TRP A 86 -7.21 -8.96 -7.52
C TRP A 86 -7.70 -10.24 -8.17
N GLY A 87 -8.32 -11.13 -7.38
CA GLY A 87 -8.92 -12.36 -7.90
C GLY A 87 -10.04 -12.09 -8.92
N ALA A 88 -10.94 -11.15 -8.62
CA ALA A 88 -12.01 -10.75 -9.53
C ALA A 88 -11.48 -10.05 -10.81
N GLY A 89 -10.39 -9.29 -10.69
CA GLY A 89 -9.76 -8.59 -11.81
C GLY A 89 -8.75 -9.40 -12.63
N LEU A 90 -8.51 -10.69 -12.28
CA LEU A 90 -7.39 -11.49 -12.78
C LEU A 90 -7.40 -11.72 -14.29
N PHE A 91 -8.56 -11.82 -14.92
CA PHE A 91 -8.68 -12.22 -16.33
C PHE A 91 -9.12 -11.04 -17.21
N GLY A 92 -8.16 -10.20 -17.58
CA GLY A 92 -8.32 -9.16 -18.59
C GLY A 92 -8.73 -7.78 -18.05
N ILE A 93 -8.88 -7.60 -16.72
CA ILE A 93 -9.23 -6.31 -16.12
C ILE A 93 -8.02 -5.67 -15.44
N LEU A 94 -7.41 -6.37 -14.47
CA LEU A 94 -6.20 -5.92 -13.77
C LEU A 94 -4.96 -6.66 -14.27
N SER A 95 -5.12 -7.90 -14.75
CA SER A 95 -4.04 -8.68 -15.35
C SER A 95 -4.56 -9.68 -16.39
N ASN A 96 -3.68 -10.11 -17.30
CA ASN A 96 -3.91 -11.17 -18.28
C ASN A 96 -3.35 -12.53 -17.77
N GLY A 97 -3.56 -12.81 -16.48
CA GLY A 97 -3.02 -14.00 -15.83
C GLY A 97 -1.57 -13.76 -15.36
N ASP A 98 -0.77 -14.80 -15.35
CA ASP A 98 0.58 -14.77 -14.78
C ASP A 98 1.70 -14.28 -15.73
N GLY A 99 1.36 -13.92 -16.97
CA GLY A 99 2.31 -13.41 -17.97
C GLY A 99 3.05 -14.50 -18.76
N ARG A 100 2.94 -15.76 -18.38
CA ARG A 100 3.55 -16.88 -19.12
C ARG A 100 2.73 -17.27 -20.36
N SER A 101 3.42 -17.91 -21.31
CA SER A 101 2.73 -18.54 -22.46
C SER A 101 3.04 -20.02 -22.53
N SER A 102 2.20 -20.77 -23.25
CA SER A 102 2.43 -22.21 -23.48
C SER A 102 3.72 -22.46 -24.26
N ALA A 103 4.17 -21.51 -25.08
CA ALA A 103 5.42 -21.59 -25.85
C ALA A 103 6.67 -21.29 -24.98
N ALA A 104 6.50 -20.50 -23.90
CA ALA A 104 7.57 -20.11 -22.99
C ALA A 104 7.09 -20.23 -21.52
N PRO A 105 6.89 -21.46 -21.01
CA PRO A 105 6.21 -21.67 -19.72
C PRO A 105 7.07 -21.34 -18.49
N LYS A 106 8.32 -20.95 -18.68
CA LYS A 106 9.25 -20.57 -17.60
C LYS A 106 9.54 -19.06 -17.56
N ASP A 107 9.09 -18.32 -18.59
CA ASP A 107 9.44 -16.91 -18.76
C ASP A 107 8.26 -15.99 -18.36
N ASN A 108 8.58 -14.77 -17.91
CA ASN A 108 7.61 -13.70 -17.64
C ASN A 108 6.61 -13.98 -16.52
N TYR A 109 6.90 -14.89 -15.59
CA TYR A 109 6.02 -15.10 -14.44
C TYR A 109 5.82 -13.81 -13.63
N GLY A 110 4.56 -13.46 -13.35
CA GLY A 110 4.17 -12.24 -12.64
C GLY A 110 4.13 -10.98 -13.52
N MET A 111 4.31 -11.11 -14.84
CA MET A 111 4.36 -9.97 -15.78
C MET A 111 3.07 -9.82 -16.61
N GLY A 112 1.97 -10.37 -16.13
CA GLY A 112 0.66 -10.29 -16.82
C GLY A 112 -0.16 -9.04 -16.51
N GLY A 113 0.33 -8.13 -15.67
CA GLY A 113 -0.36 -6.91 -15.28
C GLY A 113 -0.64 -6.00 -16.46
N VAL A 114 -1.83 -5.37 -16.48
CA VAL A 114 -2.27 -4.50 -17.59
C VAL A 114 -2.39 -3.03 -17.21
N LEU A 115 -2.20 -2.70 -15.93
CA LEU A 115 -2.25 -1.33 -15.44
C LEU A 115 -0.91 -0.61 -15.67
N ASN A 116 -0.97 0.72 -15.81
CA ASN A 116 0.21 1.58 -16.04
C ASN A 116 0.30 2.71 -15.01
N GLY A 117 -0.35 2.52 -13.85
CA GLY A 117 -0.31 3.49 -12.76
C GLY A 117 0.83 3.25 -11.79
N ARG A 118 0.80 3.99 -10.69
CA ARG A 118 1.77 3.84 -9.58
C ARG A 118 1.07 3.48 -8.29
N TYR A 119 1.79 2.84 -7.37
CA TYR A 119 1.30 2.66 -6.01
C TYR A 119 2.33 3.16 -5.00
N MET A 120 1.85 3.57 -3.84
CA MET A 120 2.67 3.95 -2.69
C MET A 120 2.10 3.31 -1.43
N LEU A 121 2.99 2.70 -0.65
CA LEU A 121 2.69 2.26 0.71
C LEU A 121 3.06 3.37 1.70
N SER A 122 2.16 3.64 2.64
CA SER A 122 2.42 4.44 3.82
C SER A 122 2.19 3.56 5.04
N VAL A 123 3.24 3.33 5.82
CA VAL A 123 3.27 2.30 6.86
C VAL A 123 3.50 2.93 8.22
N THR A 124 2.68 2.56 9.22
CA THR A 124 2.94 2.88 10.62
C THR A 124 3.47 1.63 11.34
N ALA A 125 4.61 1.75 12.01
CA ALA A 125 5.29 0.64 12.66
C ALA A 125 5.56 0.90 14.15
N ASN A 126 5.44 -0.14 14.97
CA ASN A 126 5.87 -0.10 16.37
C ASN A 126 7.39 -0.30 16.51
N ALA A 127 8.05 -0.77 15.46
CA ALA A 127 9.49 -0.91 15.42
C ALA A 127 10.16 0.45 15.21
N PRO A 128 11.28 0.75 15.90
CA PRO A 128 12.10 1.92 15.61
C PRO A 128 12.84 1.74 14.28
N SER A 129 13.20 2.85 13.62
CA SER A 129 13.95 2.81 12.35
C SER A 129 15.27 2.06 12.45
N GLU A 130 15.94 2.14 13.60
CA GLU A 130 17.21 1.49 13.88
C GLU A 130 17.12 -0.05 13.95
N ALA A 131 15.89 -0.60 14.03
CA ALA A 131 15.71 -2.06 13.97
C ALA A 131 15.93 -2.64 12.57
N PHE A 132 15.79 -1.80 11.54
CA PHE A 132 15.90 -2.20 10.14
C PHE A 132 17.33 -2.00 9.60
N SER A 133 17.72 -2.78 8.61
CA SER A 133 18.96 -2.65 7.84
C SER A 133 20.26 -2.76 8.65
N ASP A 134 20.20 -2.99 9.96
CA ASP A 134 21.35 -3.18 10.83
C ASP A 134 21.53 -4.67 11.18
N PRO A 135 22.60 -5.34 10.69
CA PRO A 135 22.86 -6.74 10.99
C PRO A 135 23.09 -7.04 12.48
N SER A 136 23.44 -6.03 13.31
CA SER A 136 23.60 -6.19 14.75
C SER A 136 22.27 -6.29 15.49
N GLN A 137 21.17 -5.87 14.90
CA GLN A 137 19.82 -5.99 15.44
C GLN A 137 19.29 -7.42 15.23
N ALA A 138 19.18 -8.15 16.32
CA ALA A 138 18.93 -9.58 16.28
C ALA A 138 17.62 -9.99 15.59
N TYR A 139 16.56 -9.16 15.71
CA TYR A 139 15.23 -9.55 15.22
C TYR A 139 15.13 -9.52 13.71
N PHE A 140 15.48 -8.42 13.07
CA PHE A 140 15.42 -8.31 11.61
C PHE A 140 16.71 -8.77 10.92
N ALA A 141 17.82 -8.86 11.65
CA ALA A 141 19.10 -9.39 11.16
C ALA A 141 19.55 -8.75 9.83
N GLY A 142 19.47 -7.43 9.75
CA GLY A 142 19.84 -6.65 8.56
C GLY A 142 18.77 -6.56 7.47
N ARG A 143 17.56 -7.08 7.70
CA ARG A 143 16.44 -6.92 6.76
C ARG A 143 15.98 -5.47 6.75
N SER A 144 15.73 -4.97 5.55
CA SER A 144 15.17 -3.65 5.31
C SER A 144 13.63 -3.63 5.43
N GLU A 145 13.07 -2.46 5.38
CA GLU A 145 11.62 -2.25 5.27
C GLU A 145 11.06 -2.84 3.97
N ASP A 146 11.83 -2.75 2.87
CA ASP A 146 11.47 -3.33 1.58
C ASP A 146 11.44 -4.88 1.62
N ASP A 147 12.30 -5.50 2.44
CA ASP A 147 12.22 -6.94 2.66
C ASP A 147 10.89 -7.35 3.34
N LEU A 148 10.39 -6.53 4.26
CA LEU A 148 9.10 -6.78 4.92
C LEU A 148 7.91 -6.55 4.01
N THR A 149 7.98 -5.57 3.11
CA THR A 149 6.88 -5.25 2.20
C THR A 149 6.93 -6.00 0.88
N LEU A 150 7.98 -6.79 0.62
CA LEU A 150 8.18 -7.49 -0.65
C LEU A 150 6.93 -8.26 -1.13
N ALA A 151 6.28 -9.01 -0.24
CA ALA A 151 5.09 -9.78 -0.60
C ALA A 151 3.91 -8.86 -1.01
N ILE A 152 3.81 -7.68 -0.39
CA ILE A 152 2.79 -6.67 -0.72
C ILE A 152 3.14 -6.03 -2.06
N ASP A 153 4.40 -5.64 -2.25
CA ASP A 153 4.90 -5.03 -3.48
C ASP A 153 4.68 -5.94 -4.69
N LEU A 154 4.90 -7.25 -4.53
CA LEU A 154 4.65 -8.23 -5.59
C LEU A 154 3.18 -8.33 -5.98
N ASN A 155 2.21 -8.11 -5.06
CA ASN A 155 0.79 -8.04 -5.41
C ASN A 155 0.48 -6.85 -6.34
N PHE A 156 1.04 -5.67 -6.06
CA PHE A 156 0.85 -4.49 -6.92
C PHE A 156 1.58 -4.64 -8.27
N LYS A 157 2.77 -5.20 -8.26
CA LYS A 157 3.52 -5.51 -9.48
C LYS A 157 2.77 -6.50 -10.37
N TRP A 158 2.07 -7.49 -9.78
CA TRP A 158 1.27 -8.45 -10.50
C TRP A 158 0.19 -7.83 -11.39
N ILE A 159 -0.39 -6.72 -10.96
CA ILE A 159 -1.39 -5.98 -11.74
C ILE A 159 -0.78 -4.87 -12.60
N GLY A 160 0.54 -4.69 -12.59
CA GLY A 160 1.27 -3.76 -13.47
C GLY A 160 1.55 -2.38 -12.88
N LEU A 161 1.32 -2.17 -11.58
CA LEU A 161 1.61 -0.88 -10.95
C LEU A 161 3.09 -0.75 -10.57
N GLU A 162 3.65 0.45 -10.80
CA GLU A 162 5.00 0.80 -10.43
C GLU A 162 5.10 1.32 -8.98
N LYS A 163 6.13 0.87 -8.26
CA LYS A 163 6.37 1.29 -6.89
C LYS A 163 6.86 2.73 -6.80
N VAL A 164 6.20 3.53 -5.97
CA VAL A 164 6.75 4.78 -5.41
C VAL A 164 7.41 4.42 -4.08
N PRO A 165 8.55 5.04 -3.69
CA PRO A 165 9.16 4.82 -2.39
C PRO A 165 8.17 4.90 -1.25
N ALA A 166 8.19 3.94 -0.33
CA ALA A 166 7.24 3.87 0.77
C ALA A 166 7.56 4.93 1.83
N PHE A 167 6.52 5.49 2.46
CA PHE A 167 6.66 6.29 3.68
C PHE A 167 6.55 5.38 4.91
N TRP A 168 7.36 5.68 5.94
CA TRP A 168 7.33 4.97 7.21
C TRP A 168 7.28 5.95 8.39
N ALA A 169 6.29 5.76 9.26
CA ALA A 169 6.24 6.33 10.61
C ALA A 169 6.64 5.24 11.60
N TYR A 170 7.74 5.48 12.31
CA TYR A 170 8.37 4.48 13.19
C TYR A 170 8.02 4.71 14.65
N ASP A 171 8.13 3.65 15.44
CA ASP A 171 8.02 3.64 16.92
C ASP A 171 6.78 4.38 17.45
N VAL A 172 5.66 4.23 16.73
CA VAL A 172 4.42 5.00 16.97
C VAL A 172 3.74 4.71 18.32
N MET A 173 4.24 3.74 19.08
CA MET A 173 3.68 3.36 20.40
C MET A 173 4.55 3.73 21.57
N LYS A 174 5.88 3.58 21.48
CA LYS A 174 6.80 3.80 22.61
C LYS A 174 7.49 5.13 22.59
N ASN A 175 7.86 5.62 21.39
CA ASN A 175 8.54 6.89 21.20
C ASN A 175 7.96 7.66 20.01
N PRO A 176 6.64 7.95 20.01
CA PRO A 176 5.97 8.57 18.88
C PRO A 176 6.52 9.98 18.61
N GLN A 177 6.83 10.23 17.33
CA GLN A 177 7.28 11.54 16.82
C GLN A 177 6.26 12.11 15.84
N ILE A 178 4.98 12.09 16.21
CA ILE A 178 3.84 12.29 15.32
C ILE A 178 3.90 13.61 14.54
N ASP A 179 4.26 14.71 15.18
CA ASP A 179 4.35 16.02 14.49
C ASP A 179 5.47 16.02 13.45
N ASN A 180 6.61 15.41 13.75
CA ASN A 180 7.71 15.24 12.80
C ASN A 180 7.33 14.26 11.69
N ASP A 181 6.62 13.17 12.00
CA ASP A 181 6.13 12.22 11.01
C ASP A 181 5.17 12.89 10.02
N PHE A 182 4.32 13.80 10.49
CA PHE A 182 3.45 14.57 9.60
C PHE A 182 4.22 15.49 8.66
N VAL A 183 5.26 16.17 9.15
CA VAL A 183 6.14 17.00 8.30
C VAL A 183 6.82 16.12 7.24
N ARG A 184 7.46 15.02 7.65
CA ARG A 184 8.11 14.06 6.75
C ARG A 184 7.14 13.46 5.73
N PHE A 185 5.91 13.19 6.14
CA PHE A 185 4.87 12.66 5.27
C PHE A 185 4.48 13.64 4.16
N ASP A 186 4.25 14.91 4.53
CA ASP A 186 3.90 15.96 3.55
C ASP A 186 5.06 16.22 2.57
N GLU A 187 6.30 16.24 3.07
CA GLU A 187 7.51 16.35 2.25
C GLU A 187 7.64 15.14 1.30
N HIS A 188 7.38 13.94 1.79
CA HIS A 188 7.43 12.71 1.00
C HIS A 188 6.40 12.73 -0.14
N LEU A 189 5.15 13.10 0.15
CA LEU A 189 4.13 13.29 -0.88
C LEU A 189 4.57 14.33 -1.91
N SER A 190 5.09 15.48 -1.45
CA SER A 190 5.55 16.57 -2.33
C SER A 190 6.73 16.18 -3.23
N THR A 191 7.55 15.24 -2.79
CA THR A 191 8.70 14.75 -3.56
C THR A 191 8.28 13.80 -4.69
N HIS A 192 7.21 13.05 -4.49
CA HIS A 192 6.86 11.94 -5.38
C HIS A 192 5.63 12.20 -6.26
N PHE A 193 4.80 13.19 -5.93
CA PHE A 193 3.55 13.54 -6.64
C PHE A 193 3.42 15.04 -6.91
#